data_8e1be4d6aa845ddb4c1c59318dc7a99f
#
_entry.id   8e1be4d6aa845ddb4c1c59318dc7a99f
#
_cell.length_a   1.000
_cell.length_b   1.000
_cell.length_c   1.000
_cell.angle_alpha   90.00
_cell.angle_beta   90.00
_cell.angle_gamma   90.00
#
_symmetry.space_group_name_H-M   'P 1'
#
loop_
_entity.id
_entity.type
_entity.pdbx_description
1 polymer ?
#
loop_
_entity_poly.entity_id
_entity_poly.type
_entity_poly.pdbx_seq_one_letter_code
_entity_poly.pdbx_strand_id
1 'polypeptide(L)'
;DSLITNDKTGHLVKIMNETVDGEYQAMKARDGAYVREKFFGKYPETSELVSSLSDKDIWRLNRGGHDPHKVYAAYDKATKNIGSPTVIIAKTIKGYGMGKSGESVNTTHQTKKLDVDDLMYYRDRFDVPLTDDQVRNIEYFRPDEKSSEIKYLKEMRLKLGGFLPERSTFAKSIKAPSKDIFDFMKVSTGEKEMSTTMALVRM
;
A
#
# COMPACT_ATOMS: atom_id res chain seq x y z
N ASP A 1 -9.39 7.08 14.53
CA ASP A 1 -9.36 6.80 15.97
C ASP A 1 -10.19 7.81 16.78
N SER A 2 -10.11 9.11 16.51
CA SER A 2 -10.91 10.11 17.21
C SER A 2 -12.42 9.88 17.02
N LEU A 3 -12.86 9.55 15.81
CA LEU A 3 -14.26 9.24 15.55
C LEU A 3 -14.70 7.96 16.28
N ILE A 4 -13.88 6.90 16.29
CA ILE A 4 -14.20 5.67 17.03
C ILE A 4 -14.21 5.94 18.54
N THR A 5 -13.31 6.76 19.05
CA THR A 5 -13.28 7.13 20.48
C THR A 5 -14.53 7.92 20.87
N ASN A 6 -15.08 8.72 19.94
CA ASN A 6 -16.29 9.51 20.16
C ASN A 6 -17.59 8.75 19.88
N ASP A 7 -17.51 7.55 19.28
CA ASP A 7 -18.66 6.68 19.01
C ASP A 7 -19.12 5.96 20.28
N LYS A 8 -19.83 6.67 21.13
CA LYS A 8 -20.34 6.14 22.42
C LYS A 8 -21.40 5.05 22.24
N THR A 9 -22.04 5.00 21.10
CA THR A 9 -23.14 4.08 20.79
C THR A 9 -22.69 2.80 20.09
N GLY A 10 -21.46 2.79 19.55
CA GLY A 10 -20.92 1.67 18.76
C GLY A 10 -21.47 1.56 17.34
N HIS A 11 -22.33 2.50 16.90
CA HIS A 11 -22.93 2.46 15.56
C HIS A 11 -21.89 2.66 14.45
N LEU A 12 -20.84 3.46 14.68
CA LEU A 12 -19.75 3.61 13.71
C LEU A 12 -19.02 2.28 13.52
N VAL A 13 -18.67 1.60 14.58
CA VAL A 13 -18.02 0.28 14.51
C VAL A 13 -18.96 -0.74 13.85
N LYS A 14 -20.25 -0.67 14.14
CA LYS A 14 -21.26 -1.54 13.51
C LYS A 14 -21.30 -1.35 11.99
N ILE A 15 -21.46 -0.13 11.49
CA ILE A 15 -21.48 0.11 10.04
C ILE A 15 -20.15 -0.21 9.37
N MET A 16 -19.03 -0.02 10.06
CA MET A 16 -17.71 -0.45 9.55
C MET A 16 -17.62 -1.95 9.33
N ASN A 17 -18.21 -2.75 10.23
CA ASN A 17 -18.22 -4.21 10.12
C ASN A 17 -19.24 -4.73 9.10
N GLU A 18 -20.37 -4.03 8.94
CA GLU A 18 -21.43 -4.41 7.99
C GLU A 18 -21.13 -3.98 6.54
N THR A 19 -20.26 -2.99 6.35
CA THR A 19 -19.93 -2.46 5.02
C THR A 19 -19.00 -3.41 4.27
N VAL A 20 -19.47 -3.92 3.15
CA VAL A 20 -18.70 -4.84 2.29
C VAL A 20 -17.66 -4.11 1.44
N ASP A 21 -16.68 -4.82 0.92
CA ASP A 21 -15.54 -4.24 0.20
C ASP A 21 -15.93 -3.39 -1.01
N GLY A 22 -16.95 -3.79 -1.77
CA GLY A 22 -17.46 -3.01 -2.91
C GLY A 22 -18.06 -1.66 -2.50
N GLU A 23 -18.75 -1.60 -1.36
CA GLU A 23 -19.25 -0.33 -0.81
C GLU A 23 -18.11 0.58 -0.37
N TYR A 24 -17.08 0.04 0.31
CA TYR A 24 -15.91 0.80 0.69
C TYR A 24 -15.16 1.35 -0.52
N GLN A 25 -15.06 0.57 -1.58
CA GLN A 25 -14.44 1.00 -2.82
C GLN A 25 -15.24 2.14 -3.46
N ALA A 26 -16.57 2.00 -3.54
CA ALA A 26 -17.45 3.03 -4.09
C ALA A 26 -17.36 4.35 -3.30
N MET A 27 -17.30 4.30 -1.98
CA MET A 27 -17.15 5.48 -1.13
C MET A 27 -15.88 6.25 -1.42
N LYS A 28 -14.79 5.57 -1.70
CA LYS A 28 -13.52 6.25 -1.99
C LYS A 28 -13.41 6.74 -3.43
N ALA A 29 -14.07 6.07 -4.37
CA ALA A 29 -14.18 6.50 -5.76
C ALA A 29 -15.15 7.70 -5.96
N ARG A 30 -15.93 8.03 -4.94
CA ARG A 30 -16.89 9.14 -4.91
C ARG A 30 -16.36 10.27 -4.03
N ASP A 31 -17.20 11.26 -3.78
CA ASP A 31 -16.92 12.44 -2.94
C ASP A 31 -17.36 12.28 -1.49
N GLY A 32 -17.09 13.30 -0.67
CA GLY A 32 -17.47 13.30 0.73
C GLY A 32 -18.96 13.41 0.98
N ALA A 33 -19.71 14.03 0.10
CA ALA A 33 -21.17 14.10 0.18
C ALA A 33 -21.78 12.69 0.07
N TYR A 34 -21.29 11.90 -0.89
CA TYR A 34 -21.68 10.50 -1.02
C TYR A 34 -21.36 9.68 0.24
N VAL A 35 -20.17 9.86 0.81
CA VAL A 35 -19.77 9.17 2.04
C VAL A 35 -20.63 9.58 3.21
N ARG A 36 -20.95 10.88 3.35
CA ARG A 36 -21.87 11.39 4.37
C ARG A 36 -23.22 10.71 4.28
N GLU A 37 -23.81 10.67 3.09
CA GLU A 37 -25.14 10.10 2.88
C GLU A 37 -25.14 8.57 3.05
N LYS A 38 -24.28 7.86 2.34
CA LYS A 38 -24.36 6.40 2.20
C LYS A 38 -23.67 5.63 3.33
N PHE A 39 -22.71 6.22 4.02
CA PHE A 39 -22.04 5.58 5.14
C PHE A 39 -22.51 6.14 6.46
N PHE A 40 -22.24 7.42 6.73
CA PHE A 40 -22.61 8.04 8.01
C PHE A 40 -24.11 8.25 8.15
N GLY A 41 -24.85 8.36 7.05
CA GLY A 41 -26.30 8.51 7.04
C GLY A 41 -27.11 7.24 7.37
N LYS A 42 -26.43 6.08 7.55
CA LYS A 42 -27.11 4.83 7.92
C LYS A 42 -27.77 4.88 9.32
N TYR A 43 -27.20 5.67 10.23
CA TYR A 43 -27.74 5.88 11.59
C TYR A 43 -27.69 7.35 11.97
N PRO A 44 -28.69 7.88 12.69
CA PRO A 44 -28.68 9.26 13.19
C PRO A 44 -27.44 9.58 14.02
N GLU A 45 -26.98 8.64 14.84
CA GLU A 45 -25.83 8.80 15.73
C GLU A 45 -24.52 8.95 14.93
N THR A 46 -24.37 8.25 13.82
CA THR A 46 -23.20 8.40 12.95
C THR A 46 -23.27 9.67 12.11
N SER A 47 -24.46 10.12 11.72
CA SER A 47 -24.67 11.43 11.09
C SER A 47 -24.26 12.55 12.03
N GLU A 48 -24.67 12.50 13.29
CA GLU A 48 -24.31 13.49 14.30
C GLU A 48 -22.80 13.52 14.55
N LEU A 49 -22.14 12.35 14.58
CA LEU A 49 -20.70 12.22 14.80
C LEU A 49 -19.86 13.00 13.78
N VAL A 50 -20.37 13.23 12.58
CA VAL A 50 -19.69 13.96 11.51
C VAL A 50 -20.40 15.27 11.13
N SER A 51 -21.34 15.73 11.93
CA SER A 51 -22.15 16.93 11.66
C SER A 51 -21.30 18.19 11.49
N SER A 52 -20.20 18.30 12.24
CA SER A 52 -19.26 19.43 12.17
C SER A 52 -18.21 19.34 11.06
N LEU A 53 -18.10 18.21 10.38
CA LEU A 53 -17.12 18.01 9.32
C LEU A 53 -17.67 18.45 7.97
N SER A 54 -16.85 19.12 7.16
CA SER A 54 -17.19 19.35 5.76
C SER A 54 -17.10 18.05 4.94
N ASP A 55 -17.71 18.02 3.76
CA ASP A 55 -17.59 16.86 2.87
C ASP A 55 -16.14 16.60 2.45
N LYS A 56 -15.34 17.65 2.31
CA LYS A 56 -13.90 17.54 2.06
C LYS A 56 -13.17 16.87 3.22
N ASP A 57 -13.51 17.18 4.45
CA ASP A 57 -12.93 16.54 5.64
C ASP A 57 -13.34 15.08 5.73
N ILE A 58 -14.62 14.77 5.47
CA ILE A 58 -15.11 13.39 5.42
C ILE A 58 -14.36 12.57 4.35
N TRP A 59 -14.16 13.13 3.15
CA TRP A 59 -13.43 12.44 2.09
C TRP A 59 -11.96 12.20 2.48
N ARG A 60 -11.37 13.11 3.25
CA ARG A 60 -9.99 13.00 3.75
C ARG A 60 -9.81 12.02 4.90
N LEU A 61 -10.88 11.52 5.51
CA LEU A 61 -10.78 10.49 6.55
C LEU A 61 -10.03 9.27 5.98
N ASN A 62 -8.87 9.00 6.54
CA ASN A 62 -8.01 7.90 6.09
C ASN A 62 -8.27 6.64 6.91
N ARG A 63 -8.18 5.51 6.23
CA ARG A 63 -8.00 4.22 6.91
C ARG A 63 -6.59 4.16 7.50
N GLY A 64 -6.42 3.43 8.60
CA GLY A 64 -5.14 3.34 9.30
C GLY A 64 -3.96 2.89 8.44
N GLY A 65 -4.22 2.06 7.41
CA GLY A 65 -3.18 1.61 6.48
C GLY A 65 -2.59 2.69 5.56
N HIS A 66 -3.24 3.87 5.47
CA HIS A 66 -2.74 5.04 4.73
C HIS A 66 -2.34 6.20 5.67
N ASP A 67 -2.40 6.01 6.97
CA ASP A 67 -1.94 6.98 7.94
C ASP A 67 -0.46 6.74 8.24
N PRO A 68 0.47 7.63 7.82
CA PRO A 68 1.89 7.40 7.95
C PRO A 68 2.34 7.26 9.41
N HIS A 69 1.71 7.97 10.35
CA HIS A 69 2.04 7.87 11.77
C HIS A 69 1.66 6.51 12.35
N LYS A 70 0.49 5.99 11.99
CA LYS A 70 0.05 4.66 12.44
C LYS A 70 0.85 3.54 11.81
N VAL A 71 1.17 3.67 10.52
CA VAL A 71 2.03 2.71 9.83
C VAL A 71 3.41 2.69 10.48
N TYR A 72 4.02 3.86 10.70
CA TYR A 72 5.30 3.95 11.40
C TYR A 72 5.25 3.33 12.79
N ALA A 73 4.25 3.68 13.61
CA ALA A 73 4.11 3.16 14.97
C ALA A 73 3.93 1.63 15.00
N ALA A 74 3.19 1.08 14.02
CA ALA A 74 3.01 -0.37 13.92
C ALA A 74 4.32 -1.08 13.58
N TYR A 75 5.09 -0.56 12.64
CA TYR A 75 6.41 -1.11 12.29
C TYR A 75 7.43 -0.94 13.41
N ASP A 76 7.47 0.22 14.08
CA ASP A 76 8.36 0.45 15.22
C ASP A 76 8.09 -0.56 16.34
N LYS A 77 6.81 -0.80 16.65
CA LYS A 77 6.43 -1.80 17.64
C LYS A 77 6.78 -3.23 17.19
N ALA A 78 6.55 -3.55 15.93
CA ALA A 78 6.83 -4.87 15.37
C ALA A 78 8.33 -5.20 15.42
N THR A 79 9.19 -4.23 15.08
CA THR A 79 10.66 -4.43 15.09
C THR A 79 11.24 -4.54 16.50
N LYS A 80 10.53 -4.07 17.51
CA LYS A 80 10.92 -4.19 18.92
C LYS A 80 10.38 -5.47 19.59
N ASN A 81 9.46 -6.17 18.93
CA ASN A 81 8.91 -7.42 19.47
C ASN A 81 9.91 -8.56 19.25
N ILE A 82 10.32 -9.20 20.35
CA ILE A 82 11.29 -10.30 20.33
C ILE A 82 10.59 -11.59 20.79
N GLY A 83 10.95 -12.70 20.18
CA GLY A 83 10.49 -14.04 20.60
C GLY A 83 9.24 -14.57 19.91
N SER A 84 8.55 -13.74 19.13
CA SER A 84 7.42 -14.17 18.28
C SER A 84 7.34 -13.35 16.99
N PRO A 85 6.86 -13.93 15.89
CA PRO A 85 6.61 -13.17 14.68
C PRO A 85 5.47 -12.17 14.87
N THR A 86 5.54 -11.04 14.17
CA THR A 86 4.50 -10.01 14.16
C THR A 86 3.89 -9.89 12.78
N VAL A 87 2.57 -9.91 12.70
CA VAL A 87 1.81 -9.66 11.47
C VAL A 87 1.11 -8.32 11.59
N ILE A 88 1.29 -7.46 10.58
CA ILE A 88 0.60 -6.17 10.48
C ILE A 88 -0.44 -6.27 9.37
N ILE A 89 -1.72 -6.17 9.73
CA ILE A 89 -2.83 -6.14 8.77
C ILE A 89 -3.20 -4.69 8.51
N ALA A 90 -2.87 -4.17 7.33
CA ALA A 90 -3.11 -2.80 6.94
C ALA A 90 -4.34 -2.70 6.03
N LYS A 91 -5.39 -2.01 6.47
CA LYS A 91 -6.54 -1.69 5.59
C LYS A 91 -6.14 -0.56 4.66
N THR A 92 -6.02 -0.87 3.39
CA THR A 92 -5.59 0.06 2.34
C THR A 92 -6.59 0.10 1.18
N ILE A 93 -6.33 0.97 0.22
CA ILE A 93 -7.10 1.11 -1.01
C ILE A 93 -6.17 0.87 -2.19
N LYS A 94 -6.61 0.08 -3.14
CA LYS A 94 -5.86 -0.15 -4.37
C LYS A 94 -5.72 1.15 -5.15
N GLY A 95 -4.51 1.45 -5.63
CA GLY A 95 -4.24 2.66 -6.39
C GLY A 95 -4.24 3.95 -5.56
N TYR A 96 -4.04 3.87 -4.25
CA TYR A 96 -3.98 5.05 -3.39
C TYR A 96 -3.02 6.10 -3.94
N GLY A 97 -3.52 7.32 -4.14
CA GLY A 97 -2.76 8.43 -4.71
C GLY A 97 -2.83 8.56 -6.23
N MET A 98 -3.31 7.55 -6.95
CA MET A 98 -3.37 7.58 -8.43
C MET A 98 -4.50 8.45 -9.00
N GLY A 99 -5.25 9.17 -8.16
CA GLY A 99 -6.32 10.04 -8.61
C GLY A 99 -7.44 9.31 -9.34
N LYS A 100 -8.06 10.00 -10.29
CA LYS A 100 -9.20 9.49 -11.05
C LYS A 100 -8.88 8.26 -11.90
N SER A 101 -7.65 8.16 -12.37
CA SER A 101 -7.21 7.08 -13.28
C SER A 101 -6.98 5.75 -12.58
N GLY A 102 -6.86 5.72 -11.26
CA GLY A 102 -6.46 4.50 -10.58
C GLY A 102 -6.97 4.30 -9.16
N GLU A 103 -7.38 5.35 -8.44
CA GLU A 103 -7.74 5.19 -7.03
C GLU A 103 -9.12 4.56 -6.88
N SER A 104 -9.17 3.39 -6.26
CA SER A 104 -10.40 2.64 -5.99
C SER A 104 -11.18 2.19 -7.22
N VAL A 105 -10.53 2.08 -8.38
CA VAL A 105 -11.19 1.58 -9.60
C VAL A 105 -10.69 0.18 -9.98
N ASN A 106 -11.54 -0.60 -10.64
CA ASN A 106 -11.22 -1.99 -10.99
C ASN A 106 -10.09 -2.10 -12.02
N THR A 107 -9.93 -1.09 -12.86
CA THR A 107 -8.90 -1.04 -13.91
C THR A 107 -7.50 -0.74 -13.40
N THR A 108 -7.33 -0.37 -12.13
CA THR A 108 -6.04 0.02 -11.53
C THR A 108 -4.94 -1.00 -11.78
N HIS A 109 -5.26 -2.29 -11.73
CA HIS A 109 -4.27 -3.36 -11.96
C HIS A 109 -3.68 -3.36 -13.37
N GLN A 110 -4.42 -2.85 -14.34
CA GLN A 110 -4.03 -2.79 -15.74
C GLN A 110 -3.45 -1.41 -16.14
N THR A 111 -3.57 -0.42 -15.26
CA THR A 111 -3.04 0.93 -15.51
C THR A 111 -1.52 0.89 -15.55
N LYS A 112 -0.94 1.17 -16.71
CA LYS A 112 0.53 1.13 -16.92
C LYS A 112 1.18 2.49 -16.85
N LYS A 113 0.40 3.56 -17.09
CA LYS A 113 0.89 4.94 -17.11
C LYS A 113 -0.16 5.84 -16.47
N LEU A 114 0.29 6.86 -15.75
CA LEU A 114 -0.50 8.00 -15.32
C LEU A 114 -0.35 9.10 -16.38
N ASP A 115 -1.40 9.85 -16.62
CA ASP A 115 -1.30 11.07 -17.42
C ASP A 115 -0.70 12.24 -16.61
N VAL A 116 -0.50 13.37 -17.27
CA VAL A 116 0.13 14.54 -16.62
C VAL A 116 -0.76 15.08 -15.50
N ASP A 117 -2.07 15.07 -15.67
CA ASP A 117 -3.00 15.58 -14.66
C ASP A 117 -3.02 14.69 -13.40
N ASP A 118 -2.93 13.38 -13.58
CA ASP A 118 -2.78 12.43 -12.46
C ASP A 118 -1.44 12.62 -11.73
N LEU A 119 -0.35 12.86 -12.46
CA LEU A 119 0.96 13.13 -11.87
C LEU A 119 0.97 14.47 -11.10
N MET A 120 0.33 15.52 -11.63
CA MET A 120 0.13 16.79 -10.93
C MET A 120 -0.68 16.59 -9.65
N TYR A 121 -1.79 15.85 -9.76
CA TYR A 121 -2.62 15.53 -8.60
C TYR A 121 -1.82 14.75 -7.53
N TYR A 122 -1.00 13.78 -7.93
CA TYR A 122 -0.15 13.03 -7.00
C TYR A 122 0.86 13.93 -6.30
N ARG A 123 1.57 14.77 -7.06
CA ARG A 123 2.50 15.76 -6.53
C ARG A 123 1.84 16.65 -5.49
N ASP A 124 0.70 17.24 -5.82
CA ASP A 124 0.01 18.20 -4.96
C ASP A 124 -0.56 17.52 -3.71
N ARG A 125 -1.05 16.29 -3.85
CA ARG A 125 -1.62 15.53 -2.73
C ARG A 125 -0.57 15.12 -1.70
N PHE A 126 0.63 14.84 -2.14
CA PHE A 126 1.73 14.37 -1.28
C PHE A 126 2.81 15.42 -1.05
N ASP A 127 2.54 16.67 -1.43
CA ASP A 127 3.45 17.81 -1.26
C ASP A 127 4.87 17.52 -1.81
N VAL A 128 4.95 16.83 -2.97
CA VAL A 128 6.24 16.52 -3.60
C VAL A 128 6.78 17.82 -4.22
N PRO A 129 7.98 18.28 -3.83
CA PRO A 129 8.48 19.60 -4.23
C PRO A 129 9.06 19.58 -5.65
N LEU A 130 8.21 19.41 -6.64
CA LEU A 130 8.51 19.48 -8.07
C LEU A 130 7.68 20.57 -8.74
N THR A 131 8.29 21.28 -9.68
CA THR A 131 7.58 22.24 -10.54
C THR A 131 6.71 21.52 -11.57
N ASP A 132 5.76 22.23 -12.17
CA ASP A 132 4.92 21.69 -13.23
C ASP A 132 5.73 21.14 -14.41
N ASP A 133 6.79 21.86 -14.81
CA ASP A 133 7.65 21.41 -15.91
C ASP A 133 8.43 20.14 -15.55
N GLN A 134 8.89 20.01 -14.33
CA GLN A 134 9.56 18.80 -13.86
C GLN A 134 8.59 17.60 -13.84
N VAL A 135 7.35 17.82 -13.42
CA VAL A 135 6.32 16.76 -13.48
C VAL A 135 6.01 16.37 -14.93
N ARG A 136 5.85 17.33 -15.85
CA ARG A 136 5.63 17.04 -17.28
C ARG A 136 6.79 16.28 -17.92
N ASN A 137 8.02 16.59 -17.49
CA ASN A 137 9.24 15.91 -17.96
C ASN A 137 9.52 14.60 -17.23
N ILE A 138 8.68 14.22 -16.26
CA ILE A 138 8.84 12.99 -15.45
C ILE A 138 10.20 12.96 -14.74
N GLU A 139 10.61 14.10 -14.17
CA GLU A 139 11.85 14.19 -13.42
C GLU A 139 11.72 13.49 -12.06
N TYR A 140 12.78 12.82 -11.64
CA TYR A 140 12.81 12.18 -10.31
C TYR A 140 13.09 13.21 -9.22
N PHE A 141 12.25 13.24 -8.21
CA PHE A 141 12.55 13.97 -6.99
C PHE A 141 13.67 13.28 -6.21
N ARG A 142 14.69 14.05 -5.91
CA ARG A 142 15.79 13.64 -5.03
C ARG A 142 15.86 14.58 -3.84
N PRO A 143 15.59 14.10 -2.62
CA PRO A 143 15.70 14.91 -1.41
C PRO A 143 17.15 15.39 -1.20
N ASP A 144 17.30 16.55 -0.57
CA ASP A 144 18.62 17.08 -0.20
C ASP A 144 19.33 16.13 0.77
N GLU A 145 20.61 15.89 0.54
CA GLU A 145 21.44 15.00 1.37
C GLU A 145 21.52 15.43 2.84
N LYS A 146 21.28 16.72 3.13
CA LYS A 146 21.29 17.31 4.48
C LYS A 146 19.90 17.36 5.10
N SER A 147 18.86 16.95 4.37
CA SER A 147 17.50 16.95 4.92
C SER A 147 17.38 16.01 6.12
N SER A 148 16.40 16.25 6.97
CA SER A 148 16.13 15.43 8.16
C SER A 148 15.78 14.00 7.78
N GLU A 149 15.04 13.82 6.69
CA GLU A 149 14.60 12.54 6.16
C GLU A 149 15.78 11.69 5.71
N ILE A 150 16.72 12.29 4.96
CA ILE A 150 17.92 11.57 4.50
C ILE A 150 18.87 11.25 5.64
N LYS A 151 19.03 12.14 6.60
CA LYS A 151 19.81 11.87 7.82
C LYS A 151 19.22 10.68 8.59
N TYR A 152 17.91 10.71 8.84
CA TYR A 152 17.21 9.62 9.50
C TYR A 152 17.36 8.31 8.75
N LEU A 153 17.12 8.30 7.43
CA LEU A 153 17.28 7.11 6.58
C LEU A 153 18.69 6.53 6.71
N LYS A 154 19.72 7.35 6.59
CA LYS A 154 21.12 6.91 6.68
C LYS A 154 21.46 6.34 8.06
N GLU A 155 20.99 7.01 9.12
CA GLU A 155 21.18 6.53 10.50
C GLU A 155 20.54 5.15 10.71
N MET A 156 19.29 4.98 10.29
CA MET A 156 18.59 3.69 10.42
C MET A 156 19.28 2.60 9.59
N ARG A 157 19.73 2.93 8.37
CA ARG A 157 20.45 1.96 7.53
C ARG A 157 21.80 1.56 8.12
N LEU A 158 22.53 2.49 8.74
CA LEU A 158 23.79 2.17 9.41
C LEU A 158 23.56 1.24 10.60
N LYS A 159 22.51 1.43 11.39
CA LYS A 159 22.13 0.53 12.49
C LYS A 159 21.83 -0.90 12.02
N LEU A 160 21.40 -1.05 10.77
CA LEU A 160 21.09 -2.33 10.12
C LEU A 160 22.27 -2.91 9.32
N GLY A 161 23.49 -2.35 9.45
CA GLY A 161 24.67 -2.81 8.71
C GLY A 161 24.86 -2.19 7.31
N GLY A 162 24.16 -1.08 7.00
CA GLY A 162 24.30 -0.35 5.75
C GLY A 162 23.15 -0.56 4.76
N PHE A 163 23.30 -0.05 3.53
CA PHE A 163 22.25 -0.10 2.49
C PHE A 163 22.13 -1.48 1.85
N LEU A 164 23.24 -2.20 1.74
CA LEU A 164 23.26 -3.59 1.28
C LEU A 164 23.67 -4.48 2.45
N PRO A 165 22.95 -5.57 2.71
CA PRO A 165 23.39 -6.54 3.71
C PRO A 165 24.74 -7.11 3.29
N GLU A 166 25.61 -7.34 4.27
CA GLU A 166 26.86 -8.04 4.03
C GLU A 166 26.55 -9.47 3.53
N ARG A 167 27.06 -9.81 2.38
CA ARG A 167 26.84 -11.13 1.78
C ARG A 167 27.90 -12.08 2.31
N SER A 168 27.48 -13.15 2.95
CA SER A 168 28.37 -14.25 3.28
C SER A 168 28.75 -15.01 2.03
N THR A 169 30.03 -15.19 1.81
CA THR A 169 30.56 -16.07 0.75
C THR A 169 30.69 -17.52 1.24
N PHE A 170 30.44 -17.74 2.53
CA PHE A 170 30.44 -19.07 3.10
C PHE A 170 29.09 -19.75 2.88
N ALA A 171 29.11 -20.84 2.15
CA ALA A 171 27.95 -21.72 2.01
C ALA A 171 28.37 -23.17 2.30
N LYS A 172 27.48 -23.91 2.99
CA LYS A 172 27.69 -25.36 3.11
C LYS A 172 27.60 -25.97 1.72
N SER A 173 28.55 -26.86 1.41
CA SER A 173 28.51 -27.62 0.16
C SER A 173 27.23 -28.46 0.11
N ILE A 174 26.46 -28.31 -0.95
CA ILE A 174 25.29 -29.14 -1.22
C ILE A 174 25.67 -30.11 -2.32
N LYS A 175 25.48 -31.42 -2.07
CA LYS A 175 25.71 -32.44 -3.09
C LYS A 175 24.66 -32.23 -4.19
N ALA A 176 25.14 -31.97 -5.40
CA ALA A 176 24.24 -31.86 -6.54
C ALA A 176 23.54 -33.19 -6.78
N PRO A 177 22.24 -33.20 -7.08
CA PRO A 177 21.55 -34.41 -7.49
C PRO A 177 22.18 -34.98 -8.79
N SER A 178 22.05 -36.28 -8.98
CA SER A 178 22.53 -36.91 -10.20
C SER A 178 21.69 -36.46 -11.40
N LYS A 179 22.32 -36.36 -12.59
CA LYS A 179 21.66 -35.82 -13.80
C LYS A 179 20.49 -36.69 -14.28
N ASP A 180 20.53 -37.96 -13.98
CA ASP A 180 19.52 -38.95 -14.37
C ASP A 180 18.14 -38.69 -13.74
N ILE A 181 18.07 -38.06 -12.58
CA ILE A 181 16.79 -37.69 -12.00
C ILE A 181 15.99 -36.70 -12.87
N PHE A 182 16.64 -36.02 -13.79
CA PHE A 182 16.02 -35.08 -14.73
C PHE A 182 15.73 -35.66 -16.10
N ASP A 183 15.97 -36.98 -16.31
CA ASP A 183 15.82 -37.62 -17.63
C ASP A 183 14.38 -37.53 -18.15
N PHE A 184 13.38 -37.59 -17.25
CA PHE A 184 11.99 -37.43 -17.62
C PHE A 184 11.67 -36.05 -18.25
N MET A 185 12.49 -35.03 -17.98
CA MET A 185 12.33 -33.69 -18.56
C MET A 185 13.00 -33.55 -19.93
N LYS A 186 13.87 -34.47 -20.30
CA LYS A 186 14.56 -34.45 -21.59
C LYS A 186 13.68 -35.00 -22.72
N VAL A 187 12.62 -35.71 -22.38
CA VAL A 187 11.67 -36.26 -23.33
C VAL A 187 10.64 -35.22 -23.68
N SER A 188 10.76 -34.60 -24.85
CA SER A 188 9.80 -33.65 -25.40
C SER A 188 9.37 -34.11 -26.79
N THR A 189 8.07 -34.07 -27.07
CA THR A 189 7.54 -34.29 -28.43
C THR A 189 7.82 -33.13 -29.37
N GLY A 190 8.30 -31.99 -28.84
CA GLY A 190 8.51 -30.73 -29.60
C GLY A 190 7.23 -29.98 -29.93
N GLU A 191 6.07 -30.54 -29.59
CA GLU A 191 4.76 -29.95 -29.96
C GLU A 191 4.12 -29.11 -28.84
N LYS A 192 4.60 -29.24 -27.60
CA LYS A 192 4.05 -28.49 -26.45
C LYS A 192 5.08 -27.51 -25.91
N GLU A 193 4.74 -26.25 -26.00
CA GLU A 193 5.45 -25.21 -25.26
C GLU A 193 5.18 -25.33 -23.75
N MET A 194 6.19 -25.16 -22.94
CA MET A 194 6.09 -25.17 -21.49
C MET A 194 6.77 -23.93 -20.92
N SER A 195 6.07 -23.20 -20.05
CA SER A 195 6.70 -22.10 -19.33
C SER A 195 7.76 -22.61 -18.35
N THR A 196 8.76 -21.80 -18.04
CA THR A 196 9.80 -22.11 -17.06
C THR A 196 9.21 -22.41 -15.68
N THR A 197 8.11 -21.73 -15.29
CA THR A 197 7.39 -21.98 -14.05
C THR A 197 6.79 -23.38 -14.04
N MET A 198 6.16 -23.82 -15.12
CA MET A 198 5.59 -25.16 -15.21
C MET A 198 6.67 -26.24 -15.25
N ALA A 199 7.81 -25.95 -15.83
CA ALA A 199 8.97 -26.87 -15.77
C ALA A 199 9.42 -27.04 -14.31
N LEU A 200 9.57 -25.94 -13.57
CA LEU A 200 9.96 -25.99 -12.15
C LEU A 200 8.96 -26.76 -11.27
N VAL A 201 7.64 -26.57 -11.51
CA VAL A 201 6.59 -27.26 -10.74
C VAL A 201 6.62 -28.78 -10.98
N ARG A 202 7.11 -29.22 -12.15
CA ARG A 202 7.20 -30.66 -12.50
C ARG A 202 8.49 -31.31 -12.03
N MET A 203 9.48 -30.54 -11.62
CA MET A 203 10.73 -30.99 -11.01
C MET A 203 10.50 -31.43 -9.55
#